data_90b7c384f807b93e25dc51d7133a70c2
#
_entry.id   90b7c384f807b93e25dc51d7133a70c2
#
_cell.length_a   1.000
_cell.length_b   1.000
_cell.length_c   1.000
_cell.angle_alpha   90.00
_cell.angle_beta   90.00
_cell.angle_gamma   90.00
#
_symmetry.space_group_name_H-M   'P 1'
#
loop_
_entity.id
_entity.type
_entity.pdbx_description
1 polymer ?
#
loop_
_entity_poly.entity_id
_entity_poly.type
_entity_poly.pdbx_seq_one_letter_code
_entity_poly.pdbx_strand_id
1 'polypeptide(L)'
;MDRHALPLIPVKSPWPIALFLVALAALIYGLTRPDSKAPAVPNEKISRRHPSPPSDLQTLNQSTGQNIAQSLLYRMDGQVVPWSSLPKEKPVVFVFFSHDCDCSFEFAKYFSVAMEMTKTKASWFFLFAGTPDQIHQFMTKTGKELPALRDPNSQLGHRLGITKSGCFILVQPDGLVSAIWPGTSLAGLNDLFSRLQLPPLSPGLPGLSGIPQAPTAGCPLQP
;
A
#
# COMPACT_ATOMS: atom_id res chain seq x y z
N MET A 1 -45.39 -7.48 85.00
CA MET A 1 -45.18 -8.00 83.66
C MET A 1 -43.88 -7.43 83.12
N ASP A 2 -42.77 -8.07 83.44
CA ASP A 2 -41.43 -7.62 83.16
C ASP A 2 -41.01 -8.18 81.74
N ARG A 3 -40.70 -7.30 80.78
CA ARG A 3 -40.18 -7.69 79.53
C ARG A 3 -38.64 -7.66 79.60
N HIS A 4 -38.05 -8.83 79.68
CA HIS A 4 -36.59 -9.00 79.52
C HIS A 4 -36.13 -8.63 78.11
N ALA A 5 -35.36 -7.55 77.99
CA ALA A 5 -34.65 -7.19 76.77
C ALA A 5 -33.41 -8.07 76.58
N LEU A 6 -33.29 -8.76 75.47
CA LEU A 6 -32.10 -9.55 75.13
C LEU A 6 -30.95 -8.61 74.65
N PRO A 7 -29.71 -8.88 75.08
CA PRO A 7 -28.56 -8.07 74.65
C PRO A 7 -28.23 -8.32 73.16
N LEU A 8 -28.10 -7.22 72.43
CA LEU A 8 -27.59 -7.23 71.01
C LEU A 8 -26.09 -7.60 70.98
N ILE A 9 -25.75 -8.66 70.28
CA ILE A 9 -24.37 -9.09 70.02
C ILE A 9 -23.78 -8.15 68.94
N PRO A 10 -22.63 -7.49 69.22
CA PRO A 10 -22.01 -6.66 68.20
C PRO A 10 -21.51 -7.52 67.04
N VAL A 11 -22.07 -7.32 65.82
CA VAL A 11 -21.57 -7.92 64.55
C VAL A 11 -20.23 -7.31 64.28
N LYS A 12 -19.16 -8.08 64.44
CA LYS A 12 -17.82 -7.68 63.97
C LYS A 12 -17.84 -7.55 62.48
N SER A 13 -17.64 -6.33 61.96
CA SER A 13 -17.59 -5.99 60.58
C SER A 13 -16.56 -6.85 59.81
N PRO A 14 -16.93 -7.52 58.72
CA PRO A 14 -15.99 -8.35 57.90
C PRO A 14 -15.05 -7.52 57.02
N TRP A 15 -15.09 -6.20 57.10
CA TRP A 15 -14.34 -5.27 56.22
C TRP A 15 -12.82 -5.44 56.24
N PRO A 16 -12.13 -5.69 57.37
CA PRO A 16 -10.67 -5.83 57.35
C PRO A 16 -10.19 -7.06 56.54
N ILE A 17 -10.98 -8.14 56.57
CA ILE A 17 -10.61 -9.36 55.80
C ILE A 17 -10.78 -9.14 54.29
N ALA A 18 -11.84 -8.45 53.87
CA ALA A 18 -12.06 -8.14 52.45
C ALA A 18 -10.97 -7.22 51.88
N LEU A 19 -10.55 -6.19 52.60
CA LEU A 19 -9.45 -5.30 52.22
C LEU A 19 -8.10 -6.05 52.11
N PHE A 20 -7.84 -6.99 53.01
CA PHE A 20 -6.61 -7.79 52.98
C PHE A 20 -6.59 -8.73 51.77
N LEU A 21 -7.70 -9.33 51.41
CA LEU A 21 -7.80 -10.20 50.20
C LEU A 21 -7.63 -9.43 48.90
N VAL A 22 -8.16 -8.22 48.82
CA VAL A 22 -7.99 -7.35 47.62
C VAL A 22 -6.52 -6.91 47.48
N ALA A 23 -5.88 -6.53 48.60
CA ALA A 23 -4.46 -6.17 48.60
C ALA A 23 -3.56 -7.35 48.24
N LEU A 24 -3.86 -8.56 48.72
CA LEU A 24 -3.12 -9.77 48.42
C LEU A 24 -3.29 -10.17 46.92
N ALA A 25 -4.50 -10.05 46.39
CA ALA A 25 -4.77 -10.30 44.95
C ALA A 25 -4.03 -9.32 44.04
N ALA A 26 -3.97 -8.03 44.41
CA ALA A 26 -3.22 -7.03 43.66
C ALA A 26 -1.71 -7.28 43.70
N LEU A 27 -1.18 -7.76 44.84
CA LEU A 27 0.23 -8.12 44.98
C LEU A 27 0.58 -9.34 44.12
N ILE A 28 -0.25 -10.38 44.13
CA ILE A 28 -0.07 -11.58 43.32
C ILE A 28 -0.17 -11.23 41.84
N TYR A 29 -1.12 -10.38 41.42
CA TYR A 29 -1.27 -9.92 40.05
C TYR A 29 -0.08 -9.07 39.57
N GLY A 30 0.50 -8.27 40.48
CA GLY A 30 1.73 -7.52 40.20
C GLY A 30 2.97 -8.40 40.04
N LEU A 31 3.07 -9.49 40.80
CA LEU A 31 4.19 -10.43 40.77
C LEU A 31 4.09 -11.45 39.64
N THR A 32 2.88 -11.72 39.15
CA THR A 32 2.64 -12.67 38.03
C THR A 32 2.51 -12.00 36.68
N ARG A 33 2.67 -10.66 36.58
CA ARG A 33 2.82 -10.04 35.27
C ARG A 33 4.09 -10.63 34.65
N PRO A 34 3.98 -11.47 33.60
CA PRO A 34 5.15 -11.76 32.82
C PRO A 34 5.64 -10.40 32.33
N ASP A 35 6.91 -10.08 32.60
CA ASP A 35 7.58 -9.00 31.88
C ASP A 35 7.23 -9.17 30.41
N SER A 36 6.28 -8.41 29.93
CA SER A 36 6.02 -8.27 28.51
C SER A 36 7.16 -7.45 27.92
N LYS A 37 8.37 -8.01 27.97
CA LYS A 37 9.31 -7.75 26.90
C LYS A 37 8.58 -8.24 25.66
N ALA A 38 7.90 -7.31 25.02
CA ALA A 38 7.44 -7.51 23.66
C ALA A 38 8.61 -8.22 22.94
N PRO A 39 8.37 -9.37 22.30
CA PRO A 39 9.44 -10.03 21.54
C PRO A 39 10.06 -8.94 20.70
N ALA A 40 11.40 -8.74 20.83
CA ALA A 40 12.11 -7.81 19.98
C ALA A 40 11.74 -8.26 18.56
N VAL A 41 10.89 -7.46 17.91
CA VAL A 41 10.54 -7.64 16.51
C VAL A 41 11.90 -7.72 15.84
N PRO A 42 12.26 -8.85 15.18
CA PRO A 42 13.54 -8.94 14.49
C PRO A 42 13.62 -7.66 13.67
N ASN A 43 14.78 -7.00 13.68
CA ASN A 43 15.05 -5.76 12.95
C ASN A 43 14.63 -5.95 11.50
N GLU A 44 13.33 -5.97 11.28
CA GLU A 44 12.71 -5.88 9.99
C GLU A 44 13.21 -4.54 9.50
N LYS A 45 14.11 -4.55 8.52
CA LYS A 45 14.61 -3.36 7.84
C LYS A 45 13.39 -2.50 7.66
N ILE A 46 13.30 -1.41 8.47
CA ILE A 46 12.16 -0.49 8.43
C ILE A 46 12.02 -0.15 6.97
N SER A 47 11.04 -0.75 6.35
CA SER A 47 10.75 -0.55 4.95
C SER A 47 10.63 0.96 4.78
N ARG A 48 11.39 1.55 3.86
CA ARG A 48 11.32 2.99 3.53
C ARG A 48 9.98 3.35 2.91
N ARG A 49 8.96 2.55 3.16
CA ARG A 49 7.60 2.75 2.74
C ARG A 49 7.01 3.95 3.46
N HIS A 50 6.47 4.86 2.71
CA HIS A 50 5.82 6.05 3.23
C HIS A 50 4.31 5.93 3.00
N PRO A 51 3.48 5.98 4.06
CA PRO A 51 2.04 6.12 3.87
C PRO A 51 1.75 7.31 2.97
N SER A 52 0.84 7.14 2.01
CA SER A 52 0.39 8.25 1.16
C SER A 52 -0.52 9.15 1.99
N PRO A 53 -0.17 10.42 2.21
CA PRO A 53 -1.01 11.32 2.98
C PRO A 53 -2.35 11.58 2.26
N PRO A 54 -3.42 11.92 2.99
CA PRO A 54 -4.73 12.23 2.41
C PRO A 54 -4.70 13.37 1.39
N SER A 55 -3.77 14.33 1.53
CA SER A 55 -3.54 15.41 0.56
C SER A 55 -3.16 14.90 -0.83
N ASP A 56 -2.39 13.83 -0.91
CA ASP A 56 -2.02 13.22 -2.19
C ASP A 56 -3.27 12.69 -2.90
N LEU A 57 -4.20 12.05 -2.17
CA LEU A 57 -5.48 11.58 -2.70
C LEU A 57 -6.32 12.72 -3.28
N GLN A 58 -6.39 13.85 -2.59
CA GLN A 58 -7.17 15.00 -3.04
C GLN A 58 -6.60 15.60 -4.33
N THR A 59 -5.28 15.75 -4.39
CA THR A 59 -4.59 16.26 -5.59
C THR A 59 -4.77 15.31 -6.78
N LEU A 60 -4.63 14.01 -6.56
CA LEU A 60 -4.74 13.00 -7.62
C LEU A 60 -6.16 12.87 -8.16
N ASN A 61 -7.19 13.03 -7.30
CA ASN A 61 -8.57 13.02 -7.76
C ASN A 61 -8.90 14.12 -8.77
N GLN A 62 -8.19 15.26 -8.72
CA GLN A 62 -8.34 16.33 -9.71
C GLN A 62 -7.81 15.96 -11.10
N SER A 63 -6.95 14.95 -11.18
CA SER A 63 -6.38 14.47 -12.43
C SER A 63 -7.22 13.34 -13.09
N THR A 64 -8.21 12.82 -12.39
CA THR A 64 -9.20 11.92 -13.00
C THR A 64 -10.01 12.68 -14.06
N GLY A 65 -10.18 12.08 -15.24
CA GLY A 65 -10.81 12.73 -16.40
C GLY A 65 -9.85 13.50 -17.30
N GLN A 66 -8.57 13.68 -16.91
CA GLN A 66 -7.57 14.24 -17.81
C GLN A 66 -7.28 13.28 -18.97
N ASN A 67 -7.11 13.84 -20.18
CA ASN A 67 -6.69 13.07 -21.34
C ASN A 67 -5.17 13.10 -21.49
N ILE A 68 -4.54 11.92 -21.53
CA ILE A 68 -3.09 11.76 -21.63
C ILE A 68 -2.62 11.30 -23.02
N ALA A 69 -3.50 11.22 -24.01
CA ALA A 69 -3.17 10.72 -25.34
C ALA A 69 -2.05 11.52 -26.06
N GLN A 70 -1.81 12.75 -25.63
CA GLN A 70 -0.73 13.60 -26.17
C GLN A 70 0.56 13.54 -25.34
N SER A 71 0.63 12.70 -24.29
CA SER A 71 1.86 12.57 -23.50
C SER A 71 2.94 11.87 -24.31
N LEU A 72 4.17 12.36 -24.17
CA LEU A 72 5.32 11.78 -24.82
C LEU A 72 5.93 10.72 -23.90
N LEU A 73 5.73 9.46 -24.26
CA LEU A 73 6.42 8.33 -23.65
C LEU A 73 7.45 7.78 -24.64
N TYR A 74 8.45 7.10 -24.14
CA TYR A 74 9.54 6.61 -24.95
C TYR A 74 9.83 5.13 -24.69
N ARG A 75 10.25 4.41 -25.72
CA ARG A 75 10.85 3.09 -25.58
C ARG A 75 12.27 3.20 -25.02
N MET A 76 12.87 2.06 -24.69
CA MET A 76 14.27 1.99 -24.23
C MET A 76 15.27 2.43 -25.31
N ASP A 77 14.95 2.29 -26.59
CA ASP A 77 15.76 2.77 -27.72
C ASP A 77 15.61 4.27 -28.01
N GLY A 78 14.82 4.98 -27.21
CA GLY A 78 14.57 6.42 -27.36
C GLY A 78 13.45 6.79 -28.34
N GLN A 79 12.82 5.81 -29.00
CA GLN A 79 11.71 6.10 -29.89
C GLN A 79 10.48 6.55 -29.11
N VAL A 80 9.79 7.58 -29.62
CA VAL A 80 8.51 8.04 -29.07
C VAL A 80 7.46 6.96 -29.26
N VAL A 81 6.70 6.72 -28.22
CA VAL A 81 5.53 5.83 -28.21
C VAL A 81 4.27 6.69 -28.30
N PRO A 82 3.69 6.88 -29.50
CA PRO A 82 2.44 7.61 -29.59
C PRO A 82 1.31 6.79 -28.95
N TRP A 83 0.34 7.46 -28.36
CA TRP A 83 -0.84 6.81 -27.76
C TRP A 83 -1.53 5.84 -28.74
N SER A 84 -1.50 6.18 -30.04
CA SER A 84 -2.07 5.34 -31.10
C SER A 84 -1.41 3.97 -31.27
N SER A 85 -0.19 3.80 -30.79
CA SER A 85 0.54 2.52 -30.84
C SER A 85 0.34 1.64 -29.60
N LEU A 86 -0.29 2.17 -28.54
CA LEU A 86 -0.67 1.38 -27.38
C LEU A 86 -1.93 0.54 -27.69
N PRO A 87 -2.11 -0.61 -27.02
CA PRO A 87 -3.30 -1.43 -27.19
C PRO A 87 -4.58 -0.64 -26.89
N LYS A 88 -5.53 -0.61 -27.85
CA LYS A 88 -6.78 0.15 -27.74
C LYS A 88 -8.02 -0.69 -27.46
N GLU A 89 -7.87 -2.00 -27.48
CA GLU A 89 -8.98 -2.92 -27.24
C GLU A 89 -9.34 -3.05 -25.76
N LYS A 90 -8.45 -2.61 -24.91
CA LYS A 90 -8.58 -2.71 -23.45
C LYS A 90 -7.87 -1.54 -22.76
N PRO A 91 -8.30 -1.19 -21.53
CA PRO A 91 -7.66 -0.13 -20.76
C PRO A 91 -6.19 -0.43 -20.49
N VAL A 92 -5.43 0.62 -20.25
CA VAL A 92 -4.01 0.57 -19.92
C VAL A 92 -3.81 0.93 -18.46
N VAL A 93 -3.03 0.13 -17.75
CA VAL A 93 -2.54 0.45 -16.41
C VAL A 93 -1.10 0.95 -16.53
N PHE A 94 -0.86 2.17 -16.07
CA PHE A 94 0.50 2.69 -15.89
C PHE A 94 0.88 2.64 -14.42
N VAL A 95 2.09 2.17 -14.13
CA VAL A 95 2.69 2.14 -12.79
C VAL A 95 3.92 3.01 -12.81
N PHE A 96 4.03 3.97 -11.90
CA PHE A 96 5.17 4.88 -11.81
C PHE A 96 6.21 4.35 -10.84
N PHE A 97 7.43 4.13 -11.32
CA PHE A 97 8.54 3.63 -10.53
C PHE A 97 9.76 4.55 -10.56
N SER A 98 10.47 4.58 -9.45
CA SER A 98 11.85 5.08 -9.38
C SER A 98 12.80 3.88 -9.47
N HIS A 99 13.79 3.96 -10.37
CA HIS A 99 14.72 2.87 -10.67
C HIS A 99 15.70 2.56 -9.53
N ASP A 100 15.92 3.51 -8.61
CA ASP A 100 16.83 3.42 -7.45
C ASP A 100 16.10 3.26 -6.11
N CYS A 101 14.79 3.09 -6.13
CA CYS A 101 13.97 3.03 -4.93
C CYS A 101 13.72 1.58 -4.49
N ASP A 102 14.16 1.22 -3.28
CA ASP A 102 13.93 -0.10 -2.70
C ASP A 102 12.44 -0.48 -2.64
N CYS A 103 11.57 0.52 -2.42
CA CYS A 103 10.12 0.30 -2.43
C CYS A 103 9.62 -0.12 -3.82
N SER A 104 10.17 0.47 -4.90
CA SER A 104 9.82 0.09 -6.27
C SER A 104 10.20 -1.37 -6.55
N PHE A 105 11.36 -1.84 -6.06
CA PHE A 105 11.73 -3.26 -6.17
C PHE A 105 10.74 -4.18 -5.46
N GLU A 106 10.29 -3.76 -4.28
CA GLU A 106 9.32 -4.54 -3.54
C GLU A 106 7.93 -4.52 -4.22
N PHE A 107 7.49 -3.36 -4.67
CA PHE A 107 6.18 -3.22 -5.32
C PHE A 107 6.11 -3.93 -6.66
N ALA A 108 7.22 -4.06 -7.38
CA ALA A 108 7.29 -4.76 -8.66
C ALA A 108 6.74 -6.19 -8.58
N LYS A 109 6.94 -6.89 -7.46
CA LYS A 109 6.39 -8.24 -7.25
C LYS A 109 4.87 -8.25 -7.21
N TYR A 110 4.25 -7.27 -6.53
CA TYR A 110 2.80 -7.19 -6.38
C TYR A 110 2.13 -6.83 -7.72
N PHE A 111 2.70 -5.85 -8.42
CA PHE A 111 2.21 -5.47 -9.74
C PHE A 111 2.43 -6.57 -10.79
N SER A 112 3.50 -7.36 -10.70
CA SER A 112 3.68 -8.52 -11.58
C SER A 112 2.57 -9.56 -11.42
N VAL A 113 2.11 -9.82 -10.18
CA VAL A 113 0.98 -10.71 -9.92
C VAL A 113 -0.31 -10.11 -10.49
N ALA A 114 -0.57 -8.83 -10.21
CA ALA A 114 -1.76 -8.15 -10.72
C ALA A 114 -1.78 -8.12 -12.25
N MET A 115 -0.65 -7.82 -12.90
CA MET A 115 -0.49 -7.82 -14.36
C MET A 115 -0.83 -9.19 -14.96
N GLU A 116 -0.29 -10.26 -14.40
CA GLU A 116 -0.56 -11.62 -14.90
C GLU A 116 -2.04 -11.99 -14.78
N MET A 117 -2.67 -11.65 -13.66
CA MET A 117 -4.09 -11.95 -13.42
C MET A 117 -5.04 -11.11 -14.27
N THR A 118 -4.60 -9.94 -14.73
CA THR A 118 -5.43 -9.00 -15.51
C THR A 118 -5.06 -8.95 -17.00
N LYS A 119 -4.12 -9.77 -17.50
CA LYS A 119 -3.57 -9.70 -18.86
C LYS A 119 -4.60 -9.75 -20.00
N THR A 120 -5.75 -10.38 -19.76
CA THR A 120 -6.87 -10.43 -20.71
C THR A 120 -7.75 -9.18 -20.67
N LYS A 121 -7.69 -8.38 -19.60
CA LYS A 121 -8.58 -7.26 -19.30
C LYS A 121 -7.91 -5.90 -19.36
N ALA A 122 -6.59 -5.85 -19.16
CA ALA A 122 -5.81 -4.61 -19.22
C ALA A 122 -4.43 -4.85 -19.83
N SER A 123 -3.85 -3.82 -20.43
CA SER A 123 -2.45 -3.75 -20.80
C SER A 123 -1.68 -3.00 -19.73
N TRP A 124 -0.44 -3.42 -19.44
CA TRP A 124 0.36 -2.81 -18.39
C TRP A 124 1.63 -2.21 -18.95
N PHE A 125 2.02 -1.06 -18.41
CA PHE A 125 3.31 -0.44 -18.67
C PHE A 125 3.85 0.18 -17.37
N PHE A 126 5.15 0.00 -17.16
CA PHE A 126 5.87 0.55 -16.02
C PHE A 126 6.66 1.76 -16.47
N LEU A 127 6.38 2.92 -15.89
CA LEU A 127 6.96 4.20 -16.28
C LEU A 127 8.13 4.55 -15.37
N PHE A 128 9.25 4.90 -16.00
CA PHE A 128 10.48 5.28 -15.32
C PHE A 128 11.02 6.59 -15.87
N ALA A 129 11.53 7.47 -14.99
CA ALA A 129 12.25 8.67 -15.39
C ALA A 129 13.71 8.39 -15.81
N GLY A 130 14.27 7.26 -15.39
CA GLY A 130 15.68 6.90 -15.58
C GLY A 130 16.13 6.66 -17.03
N THR A 131 17.44 6.48 -17.19
CA THR A 131 18.04 6.06 -18.45
C THR A 131 17.74 4.59 -18.75
N PRO A 132 17.90 4.13 -20.02
CA PRO A 132 17.74 2.71 -20.36
C PRO A 132 18.58 1.78 -19.49
N ASP A 133 19.85 2.13 -19.22
CA ASP A 133 20.75 1.31 -18.41
C ASP A 133 20.27 1.19 -16.96
N GLN A 134 19.80 2.29 -16.36
CA GLN A 134 19.26 2.29 -15.00
C GLN A 134 18.00 1.41 -14.92
N ILE A 135 17.12 1.48 -15.91
CA ILE A 135 15.91 0.65 -15.98
C ILE A 135 16.29 -0.82 -16.18
N HIS A 136 17.28 -1.11 -17.02
CA HIS A 136 17.78 -2.47 -17.21
C HIS A 136 18.36 -3.05 -15.91
N GLN A 137 19.12 -2.25 -15.15
CA GLN A 137 19.60 -2.64 -13.82
C GLN A 137 18.47 -2.92 -12.85
N PHE A 138 17.40 -2.11 -12.88
CA PHE A 138 16.19 -2.36 -12.09
C PHE A 138 15.55 -3.71 -12.44
N MET A 139 15.35 -4.00 -13.74
CA MET A 139 14.80 -5.28 -14.19
C MET A 139 15.66 -6.46 -13.74
N THR A 140 16.97 -6.34 -13.89
CA THR A 140 17.94 -7.37 -13.43
C THR A 140 17.81 -7.63 -11.92
N LYS A 141 17.74 -6.57 -11.11
CA LYS A 141 17.61 -6.69 -9.65
C LYS A 141 16.26 -7.31 -9.23
N THR A 142 15.19 -6.97 -9.92
CA THR A 142 13.86 -7.53 -9.60
C THR A 142 13.69 -8.96 -10.10
N GLY A 143 14.51 -9.40 -11.06
CA GLY A 143 14.32 -10.66 -11.78
C GLY A 143 12.98 -10.71 -12.53
N LYS A 144 12.44 -9.55 -12.93
CA LYS A 144 11.15 -9.41 -13.60
C LYS A 144 11.33 -8.68 -14.93
N GLU A 145 10.79 -9.25 -15.98
CA GLU A 145 10.60 -8.56 -17.26
C GLU A 145 9.27 -7.79 -17.19
N LEU A 146 9.36 -6.48 -17.03
CA LEU A 146 8.21 -5.61 -16.98
C LEU A 146 8.10 -4.84 -18.30
N PRO A 147 6.91 -4.66 -18.88
CA PRO A 147 6.72 -3.79 -20.05
C PRO A 147 7.04 -2.35 -19.67
N ALA A 148 8.28 -1.94 -19.87
CA ALA A 148 8.76 -0.63 -19.42
C ALA A 148 8.70 0.40 -20.54
N LEU A 149 8.30 1.62 -20.16
CA LEU A 149 8.42 2.84 -20.95
C LEU A 149 9.15 3.89 -20.13
N ARG A 150 9.73 4.85 -20.82
CA ARG A 150 10.36 6.00 -20.18
C ARG A 150 9.40 7.19 -20.15
N ASP A 151 9.34 7.84 -19.01
CA ASP A 151 8.73 9.17 -18.78
C ASP A 151 9.84 10.13 -18.33
N PRO A 152 10.68 10.65 -19.25
CA PRO A 152 11.80 11.48 -18.89
C PRO A 152 11.38 12.66 -18.03
N ASN A 153 12.15 12.93 -16.97
CA ASN A 153 11.87 13.98 -15.98
C ASN A 153 10.49 13.80 -15.31
N SER A 154 9.91 12.60 -15.31
CA SER A 154 8.58 12.31 -14.77
C SER A 154 7.49 13.27 -15.25
N GLN A 155 7.54 13.67 -16.53
CA GLN A 155 6.65 14.70 -17.07
C GLN A 155 5.18 14.32 -16.99
N LEU A 156 4.81 13.10 -17.35
CA LEU A 156 3.45 12.62 -17.21
C LEU A 156 3.07 12.49 -15.73
N GLY A 157 3.97 11.94 -14.92
CA GLY A 157 3.76 11.84 -13.48
C GLY A 157 3.43 13.20 -12.87
N HIS A 158 4.29 14.20 -13.07
CA HIS A 158 4.11 15.55 -12.52
C HIS A 158 2.83 16.21 -13.03
N ARG A 159 2.50 16.06 -14.31
CA ARG A 159 1.26 16.60 -14.88
C ARG A 159 0.02 16.03 -14.20
N LEU A 160 0.07 14.78 -13.76
CA LEU A 160 -1.00 14.11 -13.04
C LEU A 160 -0.92 14.29 -11.51
N GLY A 161 0.06 15.06 -11.00
CA GLY A 161 0.29 15.23 -9.58
C GLY A 161 0.92 14.00 -8.90
N ILE A 162 1.41 13.04 -9.68
CA ILE A 162 2.09 11.84 -9.19
C ILE A 162 3.56 12.20 -8.94
N THR A 163 3.96 12.26 -7.69
CA THR A 163 5.30 12.64 -7.27
C THR A 163 6.09 11.51 -6.60
N LYS A 164 5.46 10.35 -6.42
CA LYS A 164 6.06 9.22 -5.70
C LYS A 164 5.92 7.92 -6.47
N SER A 165 6.89 7.04 -6.29
CA SER A 165 6.86 5.69 -6.88
C SER A 165 5.81 4.79 -6.22
N GLY A 166 5.34 3.78 -6.95
CA GLY A 166 4.30 2.86 -6.53
C GLY A 166 2.88 3.39 -6.74
N CYS A 167 2.72 4.63 -7.23
CA CYS A 167 1.44 5.12 -7.73
C CYS A 167 1.09 4.44 -9.04
N PHE A 168 -0.20 4.28 -9.32
CA PHE A 168 -0.66 3.70 -10.58
C PHE A 168 -1.97 4.30 -11.04
N ILE A 169 -2.23 4.22 -12.34
CA ILE A 169 -3.42 4.80 -12.97
C ILE A 169 -4.06 3.80 -13.93
N LEU A 170 -5.37 3.94 -14.11
CA LEU A 170 -6.14 3.25 -15.15
C LEU A 170 -6.54 4.26 -16.22
N VAL A 171 -6.17 3.99 -17.45
CA VAL A 171 -6.44 4.85 -18.60
C VAL A 171 -7.31 4.10 -19.61
N GLN A 172 -8.39 4.72 -20.04
CA GLN A 172 -9.28 4.16 -21.05
C GLN A 172 -8.65 4.19 -22.45
N PRO A 173 -9.14 3.40 -23.40
CA PRO A 173 -8.62 3.36 -24.76
C PRO A 173 -8.57 4.73 -25.48
N ASP A 174 -9.43 5.66 -25.10
CA ASP A 174 -9.46 7.04 -25.62
C ASP A 174 -8.43 7.99 -24.99
N GLY A 175 -7.65 7.49 -24.01
CA GLY A 175 -6.63 8.26 -23.30
C GLY A 175 -7.13 8.96 -22.04
N LEU A 176 -8.39 8.79 -21.65
CA LEU A 176 -8.92 9.36 -20.40
C LEU A 176 -8.45 8.58 -19.17
N VAL A 177 -7.90 9.28 -18.20
CA VAL A 177 -7.57 8.72 -16.88
C VAL A 177 -8.86 8.47 -16.11
N SER A 178 -9.19 7.20 -15.89
CA SER A 178 -10.43 6.80 -15.21
C SER A 178 -10.27 6.56 -13.72
N ALA A 179 -9.04 6.30 -13.27
CA ALA A 179 -8.72 6.18 -11.83
C ALA A 179 -7.23 6.39 -11.58
N ILE A 180 -6.91 6.87 -10.38
CA ILE A 180 -5.54 7.06 -9.88
C ILE A 180 -5.47 6.54 -8.45
N TRP A 181 -4.42 5.80 -8.14
CA TRP A 181 -4.13 5.30 -6.80
C TRP A 181 -2.79 5.86 -6.32
N PRO A 182 -2.74 6.50 -5.14
CA PRO A 182 -1.59 7.26 -4.65
C PRO A 182 -0.46 6.39 -4.10
N GLY A 183 -0.53 5.09 -4.28
CA GLY A 183 0.45 4.13 -3.81
C GLY A 183 -0.05 2.71 -3.90
N THR A 184 0.84 1.78 -3.64
CA THR A 184 0.57 0.35 -3.68
C THR A 184 -0.18 -0.09 -2.43
N SER A 185 -1.29 -0.80 -2.61
CA SER A 185 -2.02 -1.48 -1.52
C SER A 185 -2.90 -2.59 -2.07
N LEU A 186 -3.26 -3.54 -1.20
CA LEU A 186 -4.23 -4.56 -1.54
C LEU A 186 -5.60 -3.94 -1.88
N ALA A 187 -6.03 -2.94 -1.11
CA ALA A 187 -7.28 -2.22 -1.36
C ALA A 187 -7.28 -1.53 -2.73
N GLY A 188 -6.18 -0.85 -3.10
CA GLY A 188 -6.04 -0.19 -4.41
C GLY A 188 -6.05 -1.18 -5.57
N LEU A 189 -5.34 -2.31 -5.43
CA LEU A 189 -5.38 -3.36 -6.45
C LEU A 189 -6.77 -3.99 -6.56
N ASN A 190 -7.49 -4.18 -5.45
CA ASN A 190 -8.84 -4.72 -5.48
C ASN A 190 -9.85 -3.73 -6.10
N ASP A 191 -9.68 -2.41 -5.92
CA ASP A 191 -10.48 -1.42 -6.64
C ASP A 191 -10.20 -1.49 -8.16
N LEU A 192 -8.92 -1.62 -8.57
CA LEU A 192 -8.56 -1.86 -9.98
C LEU A 192 -9.25 -3.13 -10.52
N PHE A 193 -9.20 -4.24 -9.78
CA PHE A 193 -9.81 -5.50 -10.18
C PHE A 193 -11.33 -5.35 -10.34
N SER A 194 -12.00 -4.66 -9.41
CA SER A 194 -13.42 -4.35 -9.50
C SER A 194 -13.76 -3.56 -10.77
N ARG A 195 -12.96 -2.54 -11.11
CA ARG A 195 -13.13 -1.74 -12.34
C ARG A 195 -12.93 -2.55 -13.61
N LEU A 196 -12.08 -3.58 -13.56
CA LEU A 196 -11.85 -4.53 -14.65
C LEU A 196 -12.85 -5.69 -14.65
N GLN A 197 -13.84 -5.68 -13.75
CA GLN A 197 -14.85 -6.73 -13.57
C GLN A 197 -14.21 -8.11 -13.26
N LEU A 198 -13.21 -8.10 -12.39
CA LEU A 198 -12.50 -9.29 -11.92
C LEU A 198 -12.76 -9.51 -10.43
N PRO A 199 -12.69 -10.76 -9.95
CA PRO A 199 -12.80 -11.06 -8.53
C PRO A 199 -11.63 -10.43 -7.76
N PRO A 200 -11.83 -10.06 -6.47
CA PRO A 200 -10.78 -9.45 -5.67
C PRO A 200 -9.62 -10.40 -5.42
N LEU A 201 -8.43 -9.80 -5.26
CA LEU A 201 -7.22 -10.50 -4.85
C LEU A 201 -7.32 -10.95 -3.40
N SER A 202 -6.94 -12.18 -3.12
CA SER A 202 -6.76 -12.65 -1.74
C SER A 202 -5.35 -12.30 -1.23
N PRO A 203 -5.19 -11.82 0.02
CA PRO A 203 -3.88 -11.55 0.60
C PRO A 203 -3.01 -12.82 0.73
N GLY A 204 -3.62 -14.00 0.70
CA GLY A 204 -2.91 -15.30 0.73
C GLY A 204 -2.37 -15.77 -0.62
N LEU A 205 -2.60 -15.03 -1.70
CA LEU A 205 -2.06 -15.40 -3.02
C LEU A 205 -0.52 -15.36 -3.00
N PRO A 206 0.14 -16.35 -3.62
CA PRO A 206 1.58 -16.32 -3.82
C PRO A 206 2.02 -15.01 -4.49
N GLY A 207 3.07 -14.38 -3.96
CA GLY A 207 3.59 -13.10 -4.45
C GLY A 207 2.91 -11.86 -3.88
N LEU A 208 1.79 -11.97 -3.15
CA LEU A 208 1.15 -10.84 -2.43
C LEU A 208 1.49 -10.81 -0.93
N SER A 209 2.31 -11.73 -0.43
CA SER A 209 2.76 -11.70 0.96
C SER A 209 3.44 -10.37 1.30
N GLY A 210 2.99 -9.73 2.37
CA GLY A 210 3.48 -8.42 2.83
C GLY A 210 2.98 -7.22 2.01
N ILE A 211 1.98 -7.39 1.13
CA ILE A 211 1.37 -6.25 0.45
C ILE A 211 0.74 -5.28 1.48
N PRO A 212 0.99 -3.98 1.37
CA PRO A 212 0.38 -3.00 2.27
C PRO A 212 -1.15 -3.05 2.20
N GLN A 213 -1.82 -2.92 3.34
CA GLN A 213 -3.29 -2.80 3.38
C GLN A 213 -3.74 -1.38 3.03
N ALA A 214 -3.04 -0.36 3.53
CA ALA A 214 -3.27 1.04 3.19
C ALA A 214 -2.36 1.50 2.04
N PRO A 215 -2.75 2.52 1.27
CA PRO A 215 -1.93 3.09 0.21
C PRO A 215 -0.55 3.50 0.73
N THR A 216 0.48 2.94 0.13
CA THR A 216 1.87 3.13 0.51
C THR A 216 2.67 3.48 -0.73
N ALA A 217 3.27 4.65 -0.73
CA ALA A 217 4.14 5.13 -1.79
C ALA A 217 5.61 4.83 -1.46
N GLY A 218 6.43 4.87 -2.47
CA GLY A 218 7.88 4.78 -2.33
C GLY A 218 8.55 6.15 -2.32
N CYS A 219 9.78 6.17 -2.78
CA CYS A 219 10.58 7.39 -2.90
C CYS A 219 9.96 8.39 -3.90
N PRO A 220 10.34 9.68 -3.81
CA PRO A 220 9.98 10.65 -4.84
C PRO A 220 10.38 10.16 -6.24
N LEU A 221 9.57 10.48 -7.24
CA LEU A 221 9.98 10.33 -8.64
C LEU A 221 11.07 11.36 -8.91
N GLN A 222 12.14 10.90 -9.54
CA GLN A 222 13.23 11.80 -9.92
C GLN A 222 12.81 12.66 -11.11
N PRO A 223 13.31 13.90 -11.17
CA PRO A 223 13.13 14.78 -12.32
C PRO A 223 13.87 14.26 -13.55
#